data_ce957d5b5803cde74c8920ae21cc9a7a
#
_entry.id   ce957d5b5803cde74c8920ae21cc9a7a
#
_cell.length_a   1.000
_cell.length_b   1.000
_cell.length_c   1.000
_cell.angle_alpha   90.00
_cell.angle_beta   90.00
_cell.angle_gamma   90.00
#
_symmetry.space_group_name_H-M   'P 1'
#
loop_
_entity.id
_entity.type
_entity.pdbx_description
1 polymer ?
#
loop_
_entity_poly.entity_id
_entity_poly.type
_entity_poly.pdbx_seq_one_letter_code
_entity_poly.pdbx_strand_id
1 'polypeptide(L)'
;RFKCDWSSDVCSSDLLTAWRLQQLMPKKPSAKMTFPEANRLILAASVLNMVLPSKMGDIAKAYFMKQRGHLDGSLSLSLVVFEKACDLLSLLLWCVFGLMFYPQKDLLFWTMTVGVALGLIIGLLLLGSPKFAQIFFKIAGAIPVKKIKKTIEKLRVSWSEMHEYFWNDKQQLVKITLTSIIIWFGHLLQIWFFIFALNGRVPLLANLALSPLAILAGLLPLTFAGVGTRDAALILFYQPYLNEPTAAALGLLCTSRYLLPALGGLPFLGQYLKQLMPKKDEAA
;
A
#
# COMPACT_ATOMS: atom_id res chain seq x y z
N ARG A 1 -33.29 10.61 -2.01
CA ARG A 1 -32.74 9.32 -2.48
C ARG A 1 -31.37 9.58 -3.10
N PHE A 2 -30.35 9.65 -2.27
CA PHE A 2 -28.97 9.54 -2.76
C PHE A 2 -28.78 8.09 -3.22
N LYS A 3 -28.68 7.86 -4.52
CA LYS A 3 -28.07 6.65 -5.05
C LYS A 3 -26.59 6.78 -4.77
N CYS A 4 -26.13 6.21 -3.66
CA CYS A 4 -24.70 5.91 -3.48
C CYS A 4 -24.34 4.90 -4.57
N ASP A 5 -23.64 5.36 -5.58
CA ASP A 5 -23.09 4.52 -6.62
C ASP A 5 -21.79 3.93 -6.05
N TRP A 6 -21.94 2.80 -5.34
CA TRP A 6 -20.86 2.08 -4.63
C TRP A 6 -19.69 1.71 -5.55
N SER A 7 -19.92 1.69 -6.86
CA SER A 7 -18.91 1.40 -7.85
C SER A 7 -17.92 2.55 -8.08
N SER A 8 -18.35 3.81 -7.86
CA SER A 8 -17.50 4.97 -8.14
C SER A 8 -16.43 5.22 -7.08
N ASP A 9 -16.72 4.94 -5.80
CA ASP A 9 -15.78 5.24 -4.71
C ASP A 9 -14.65 4.21 -4.61
N VAL A 10 -14.90 2.96 -4.97
CA VAL A 10 -13.87 1.90 -5.02
C VAL A 10 -12.94 2.10 -6.22
N CYS A 11 -13.48 2.56 -7.35
CA CYS A 11 -12.68 2.90 -8.54
C CYS A 11 -11.81 4.14 -8.35
N SER A 12 -12.16 5.09 -7.49
CA SER A 12 -11.40 6.35 -7.38
C SER A 12 -10.01 6.15 -6.77
N SER A 13 -9.86 5.33 -5.73
CA SER A 13 -8.56 5.05 -5.12
C SER A 13 -7.65 4.23 -6.04
N ASP A 14 -8.21 3.28 -6.79
CA ASP A 14 -7.47 2.47 -7.76
C ASP A 14 -7.04 3.32 -8.97
N LEU A 15 -7.88 4.25 -9.41
CA LEU A 15 -7.56 5.20 -10.46
C LEU A 15 -6.41 6.14 -10.04
N LEU A 16 -6.43 6.65 -8.81
CA LEU A 16 -5.33 7.46 -8.28
C LEU A 16 -4.04 6.63 -8.15
N THR A 17 -4.15 5.37 -7.77
CA THR A 17 -3.01 4.44 -7.73
C THR A 17 -2.48 4.14 -9.13
N ALA A 18 -3.34 3.99 -10.14
CA ALA A 18 -2.96 3.84 -11.54
C ALA A 18 -2.25 5.09 -12.06
N TRP A 19 -2.77 6.27 -11.74
CA TRP A 19 -2.13 7.53 -12.08
C TRP A 19 -0.76 7.70 -11.40
N ARG A 20 -0.63 7.31 -10.12
CA ARG A 20 0.66 7.28 -9.42
C ARG A 20 1.63 6.30 -10.07
N LEU A 21 1.17 5.12 -10.47
CA LEU A 21 2.00 4.15 -11.18
C LEU A 21 2.57 4.74 -12.48
N GLN A 22 1.77 5.49 -13.24
CA GLN A 22 2.26 6.20 -14.42
C GLN A 22 3.33 7.26 -14.07
N GLN A 23 3.17 7.98 -12.96
CA GLN A 23 4.16 8.94 -12.49
C GLN A 23 5.49 8.27 -12.08
N LEU A 24 5.41 7.04 -11.59
CA LEU A 24 6.58 6.25 -11.21
C LEU A 24 7.37 5.75 -12.43
N MET A 25 6.73 5.65 -13.60
CA MET A 25 7.37 5.14 -14.81
C MET A 25 8.43 6.11 -15.35
N PRO A 26 9.56 5.59 -15.83
CA PRO A 26 10.59 6.42 -16.49
C PRO A 26 10.03 7.18 -17.68
N LYS A 27 10.49 8.42 -17.87
CA LYS A 27 10.11 9.28 -19.02
C LYS A 27 10.72 8.81 -20.36
N LYS A 28 11.13 7.55 -20.47
CA LYS A 28 11.67 6.95 -21.70
C LYS A 28 10.54 6.48 -22.62
N PRO A 29 10.64 6.63 -23.95
CA PRO A 29 9.60 6.17 -24.88
C PRO A 29 9.25 4.69 -24.76
N SER A 30 10.25 3.84 -24.48
CA SER A 30 10.09 2.38 -24.30
C SER A 30 9.35 2.00 -23.01
N ALA A 31 9.34 2.88 -22.01
CA ALA A 31 8.74 2.64 -20.71
C ALA A 31 7.33 3.24 -20.56
N LYS A 32 6.77 3.83 -21.64
CA LYS A 32 5.45 4.47 -21.56
C LYS A 32 4.36 3.43 -21.32
N MET A 33 3.66 3.59 -20.20
CA MET A 33 2.47 2.84 -19.85
C MET A 33 1.26 3.76 -19.97
N THR A 34 0.22 3.31 -20.68
CA THR A 34 -1.04 4.06 -20.78
C THR A 34 -1.84 3.94 -19.48
N PHE A 35 -2.70 4.91 -19.22
CA PHE A 35 -3.53 4.87 -18.00
C PHE A 35 -4.44 3.63 -17.93
N PRO A 36 -5.14 3.20 -19.00
CA PRO A 36 -5.93 1.97 -18.97
C PRO A 36 -5.09 0.73 -18.69
N GLU A 37 -3.84 0.70 -19.15
CA GLU A 37 -2.92 -0.42 -18.91
C GLU A 37 -2.46 -0.45 -17.46
N ALA A 38 -2.10 0.69 -16.88
CA ALA A 38 -1.77 0.81 -15.47
C ALA A 38 -2.95 0.36 -14.58
N ASN A 39 -4.17 0.77 -14.92
CA ASN A 39 -5.36 0.37 -14.19
C ASN A 39 -5.62 -1.16 -14.28
N ARG A 40 -5.53 -1.75 -15.47
CA ARG A 40 -5.65 -3.22 -15.64
C ARG A 40 -4.59 -3.97 -14.84
N LEU A 41 -3.37 -3.45 -14.79
CA LEU A 41 -2.28 -4.06 -14.03
C LEU A 41 -2.55 -4.02 -12.52
N ILE A 42 -3.06 -2.90 -12.00
CA ILE A 42 -3.42 -2.76 -10.58
C ILE A 42 -4.58 -3.69 -10.24
N LEU A 43 -5.62 -3.74 -11.04
CA LEU A 43 -6.76 -4.63 -10.83
C LEU A 43 -6.33 -6.11 -10.85
N ALA A 44 -5.47 -6.52 -11.78
CA ALA A 44 -4.92 -7.87 -11.81
C ALA A 44 -4.06 -8.17 -10.55
N ALA A 45 -3.25 -7.21 -10.10
CA ALA A 45 -2.48 -7.34 -8.86
C ALA A 45 -3.38 -7.43 -7.63
N SER A 46 -4.52 -6.74 -7.61
CA SER A 46 -5.51 -6.79 -6.52
C SER A 46 -6.11 -8.20 -6.35
N VAL A 47 -6.38 -8.91 -7.45
CA VAL A 47 -6.80 -10.33 -7.39
C VAL A 47 -5.74 -11.17 -6.70
N LEU A 48 -4.48 -11.02 -7.11
CA LEU A 48 -3.38 -11.78 -6.53
C LEU A 48 -3.11 -11.41 -5.06
N ASN A 49 -3.30 -10.15 -4.69
CA ASN A 49 -3.20 -9.71 -3.30
C ASN A 49 -4.27 -10.32 -2.40
N MET A 50 -5.40 -10.72 -2.96
CA MET A 50 -6.49 -11.36 -2.22
C MET A 50 -6.26 -12.86 -2.04
N VAL A 51 -5.63 -13.52 -3.02
CA VAL A 51 -5.40 -14.98 -3.02
C VAL A 51 -4.05 -15.34 -2.39
N LEU A 52 -3.02 -14.51 -2.62
CA LEU A 52 -1.67 -14.79 -2.14
C LEU A 52 -1.42 -14.14 -0.77
N PRO A 53 -0.72 -14.82 0.14
CA PRO A 53 -0.35 -14.26 1.43
C PRO A 53 0.63 -13.07 1.25
N SER A 54 0.67 -12.19 2.25
CA SER A 54 1.64 -11.08 2.34
C SER A 54 1.61 -10.09 1.16
N LYS A 55 0.45 -9.90 0.52
CA LYS A 55 0.26 -8.97 -0.61
C LYS A 55 1.28 -9.20 -1.75
N MET A 56 1.56 -10.46 -2.06
CA MET A 56 2.48 -10.85 -3.14
C MET A 56 2.02 -10.44 -4.54
N GLY A 57 0.77 -10.02 -4.71
CA GLY A 57 0.29 -9.43 -5.97
C GLY A 57 1.06 -8.17 -6.39
N ASP A 58 1.61 -7.41 -5.43
CA ASP A 58 2.47 -6.28 -5.76
C ASP A 58 3.80 -6.72 -6.39
N ILE A 59 4.34 -7.87 -5.96
CA ILE A 59 5.53 -8.46 -6.59
C ILE A 59 5.20 -8.96 -7.99
N ALA A 60 4.00 -9.56 -8.18
CA ALA A 60 3.52 -9.96 -9.49
C ALA A 60 3.36 -8.76 -10.43
N LYS A 61 2.97 -7.59 -9.92
CA LYS A 61 2.95 -6.33 -10.69
C LYS A 61 4.33 -6.02 -11.30
N ALA A 62 5.40 -6.11 -10.49
CA ALA A 62 6.78 -5.92 -11.00
C ALA A 62 7.13 -6.92 -12.09
N TYR A 63 6.73 -8.18 -11.91
CA TYR A 63 6.97 -9.22 -12.89
C TYR A 63 6.23 -8.97 -14.21
N PHE A 64 4.96 -8.55 -14.17
CA PHE A 64 4.19 -8.23 -15.36
C PHE A 64 4.74 -7.01 -16.11
N MET A 65 5.22 -5.99 -15.39
CA MET A 65 5.89 -4.83 -16.01
C MET A 65 7.14 -5.25 -16.78
N LYS A 66 7.94 -6.18 -16.22
CA LYS A 66 9.11 -6.77 -16.90
C LYS A 66 8.72 -7.52 -18.16
N GLN A 67 7.73 -8.41 -18.08
CA GLN A 67 7.32 -9.26 -19.20
C GLN A 67 6.77 -8.48 -20.39
N ARG A 68 6.10 -7.38 -20.14
CA ARG A 68 5.60 -6.49 -21.20
C ARG A 68 6.67 -5.58 -21.81
N GLY A 69 7.92 -5.69 -21.36
CA GLY A 69 9.04 -4.94 -21.88
C GLY A 69 9.04 -3.46 -21.49
N HIS A 70 8.20 -3.05 -20.52
CA HIS A 70 8.20 -1.67 -20.04
C HIS A 70 9.47 -1.32 -19.28
N LEU A 71 9.98 -2.27 -18.48
CA LEU A 71 11.13 -2.06 -17.59
C LEU A 71 11.93 -3.33 -17.40
N ASP A 72 13.20 -3.19 -17.08
CA ASP A 72 14.04 -4.27 -16.58
C ASP A 72 13.50 -4.78 -15.24
N GLY A 73 13.73 -6.08 -14.96
CA GLY A 73 13.14 -6.71 -13.77
C GLY A 73 13.60 -6.12 -12.45
N SER A 74 14.84 -5.62 -12.39
CA SER A 74 15.38 -4.95 -11.21
C SER A 74 14.69 -3.60 -10.99
N LEU A 75 14.58 -2.78 -12.01
CA LEU A 75 13.91 -1.49 -11.94
C LEU A 75 12.40 -1.63 -11.66
N SER A 76 11.74 -2.64 -12.25
CA SER A 76 10.32 -2.93 -11.96
C SER A 76 10.10 -3.23 -10.48
N LEU A 77 10.97 -4.04 -9.87
CA LEU A 77 10.89 -4.34 -8.44
C LEU A 77 11.21 -3.10 -7.59
N SER A 78 12.21 -2.31 -8.01
CA SER A 78 12.57 -1.04 -7.34
C SER A 78 11.41 -0.08 -7.26
N LEU A 79 10.65 0.08 -8.35
CA LEU A 79 9.47 0.95 -8.39
C LEU A 79 8.38 0.48 -7.41
N VAL A 80 8.12 -0.83 -7.36
CA VAL A 80 7.13 -1.39 -6.43
C VAL A 80 7.57 -1.20 -4.98
N VAL A 81 8.84 -1.43 -4.67
CA VAL A 81 9.39 -1.21 -3.31
C VAL A 81 9.27 0.26 -2.91
N PHE A 82 9.60 1.18 -3.83
CA PHE A 82 9.47 2.62 -3.58
C PHE A 82 8.01 3.04 -3.38
N GLU A 83 7.10 2.55 -4.21
CA GLU A 83 5.66 2.76 -4.06
C GLU A 83 5.20 2.38 -2.64
N LYS A 84 5.62 1.21 -2.16
CA LYS A 84 5.25 0.73 -0.82
C LYS A 84 5.92 1.52 0.31
N ALA A 85 7.13 1.98 0.11
CA ALA A 85 7.79 2.88 1.05
C ALA A 85 7.04 4.22 1.18
N CYS A 86 6.62 4.81 0.06
CA CYS A 86 5.80 6.02 0.06
C CYS A 86 4.44 5.80 0.72
N ASP A 87 3.80 4.65 0.49
CA ASP A 87 2.54 4.28 1.14
C ASP A 87 2.71 4.20 2.66
N LEU A 88 3.73 3.50 3.14
CA LEU A 88 3.99 3.36 4.56
C LEU A 88 4.30 4.70 5.22
N LEU A 89 5.17 5.52 4.61
CA LEU A 89 5.50 6.84 5.14
C LEU A 89 4.30 7.77 5.17
N SER A 90 3.46 7.74 4.13
CA SER A 90 2.22 8.52 4.11
C SER A 90 1.26 8.09 5.22
N LEU A 91 1.11 6.79 5.46
CA LEU A 91 0.32 6.28 6.58
C LEU A 91 0.90 6.73 7.92
N LEU A 92 2.22 6.64 8.11
CA LEU A 92 2.87 7.07 9.35
C LEU A 92 2.72 8.58 9.59
N LEU A 93 2.74 9.41 8.55
CA LEU A 93 2.43 10.84 8.66
C LEU A 93 0.99 11.07 9.15
N TRP A 94 0.02 10.32 8.60
CA TRP A 94 -1.35 10.36 9.10
C TRP A 94 -1.47 9.84 10.54
N CYS A 95 -0.65 8.85 10.93
CA CYS A 95 -0.60 8.40 12.33
C CYS A 95 -0.05 9.47 13.27
N VAL A 96 0.95 10.27 12.85
CA VAL A 96 1.41 11.44 13.65
C VAL A 96 0.26 12.41 13.86
N PHE A 97 -0.46 12.75 12.80
CA PHE A 97 -1.67 13.59 12.91
C PHE A 97 -2.67 12.96 13.89
N GLY A 98 -2.92 11.65 13.78
CA GLY A 98 -3.80 10.92 14.68
C GLY A 98 -3.37 11.00 16.15
N LEU A 99 -2.10 10.78 16.42
CA LEU A 99 -1.54 10.85 17.78
C LEU A 99 -1.64 12.26 18.40
N MET A 100 -1.56 13.33 17.59
CA MET A 100 -1.76 14.70 18.09
C MET A 100 -3.17 14.92 18.65
N PHE A 101 -4.18 14.29 18.07
CA PHE A 101 -5.58 14.40 18.44
C PHE A 101 -6.10 13.25 19.29
N TYR A 102 -5.26 12.28 19.62
CA TYR A 102 -5.65 11.14 20.46
C TYR A 102 -5.88 11.59 21.91
N PRO A 103 -7.09 11.39 22.48
CA PRO A 103 -7.47 12.04 23.72
C PRO A 103 -6.79 11.47 24.97
N GLN A 104 -6.48 10.18 24.96
CA GLN A 104 -5.92 9.47 26.11
C GLN A 104 -4.41 9.34 25.96
N LYS A 105 -3.66 9.67 27.02
CA LYS A 105 -2.19 9.56 27.06
C LYS A 105 -1.76 8.35 27.88
N ASP A 106 -2.36 7.21 27.58
CA ASP A 106 -2.13 5.91 28.24
C ASP A 106 -0.90 5.17 27.69
N LEU A 107 -0.66 3.95 28.17
CA LEU A 107 0.43 3.10 27.71
C LEU A 107 0.32 2.79 26.20
N LEU A 108 -0.90 2.62 25.70
CA LEU A 108 -1.14 2.35 24.28
C LEU A 108 -0.73 3.56 23.42
N PHE A 109 -1.07 4.77 23.85
CA PHE A 109 -0.62 6.00 23.19
C PHE A 109 0.90 6.08 23.10
N TRP A 110 1.61 5.85 24.19
CA TRP A 110 3.07 5.94 24.19
C TRP A 110 3.73 4.86 23.36
N THR A 111 3.21 3.64 23.38
CA THR A 111 3.70 2.54 22.53
C THR A 111 3.51 2.85 21.05
N MET A 112 2.34 3.35 20.66
CA MET A 112 2.07 3.77 19.28
C MET A 112 2.96 4.95 18.88
N THR A 113 3.15 5.94 19.76
CA THR A 113 3.99 7.12 19.49
C THR A 113 5.44 6.70 19.21
N VAL A 114 6.00 5.84 20.06
CA VAL A 114 7.36 5.31 19.86
C VAL A 114 7.44 4.53 18.54
N GLY A 115 6.48 3.65 18.27
CA GLY A 115 6.44 2.86 17.03
C GLY A 115 6.36 3.72 15.78
N VAL A 116 5.47 4.72 15.77
CA VAL A 116 5.31 5.67 14.64
C VAL A 116 6.56 6.51 14.45
N ALA A 117 7.13 7.06 15.54
CA ALA A 117 8.35 7.86 15.50
C ALA A 117 9.53 7.06 14.96
N LEU A 118 9.76 5.85 15.47
CA LEU A 118 10.82 4.96 14.98
C LEU A 118 10.59 4.59 13.51
N GLY A 119 9.36 4.24 13.13
CA GLY A 119 9.01 3.91 11.75
C GLY A 119 9.27 5.06 10.79
N LEU A 120 8.91 6.29 11.16
CA LEU A 120 9.18 7.49 10.37
C LEU A 120 10.69 7.77 10.27
N ILE A 121 11.40 7.76 11.39
CA ILE A 121 12.86 8.03 11.40
C ILE A 121 13.57 7.01 10.52
N ILE A 122 13.31 5.72 10.70
CA ILE A 122 13.93 4.66 9.91
C ILE A 122 13.55 4.80 8.43
N GLY A 123 12.26 5.02 8.12
CA GLY A 123 11.77 5.16 6.75
C GLY A 123 12.37 6.37 6.03
N LEU A 124 12.44 7.53 6.69
CA LEU A 124 13.05 8.74 6.14
C LEU A 124 14.58 8.58 5.96
N LEU A 125 15.25 7.94 6.91
CA LEU A 125 16.68 7.66 6.80
C LEU A 125 16.99 6.65 5.68
N LEU A 126 16.16 5.62 5.52
CA LEU A 126 16.28 4.66 4.43
C LEU A 126 16.08 5.33 3.07
N LEU A 127 15.10 6.22 2.93
CA LEU A 127 14.87 6.95 1.68
C LEU A 127 15.92 8.03 1.42
N GLY A 128 16.31 8.76 2.48
CA GLY A 128 17.17 9.94 2.34
C GLY A 128 18.67 9.67 2.32
N SER A 129 19.12 8.55 2.92
CA SER A 129 20.54 8.28 3.10
C SER A 129 20.99 6.93 2.52
N PRO A 130 21.71 6.92 1.39
CA PRO A 130 22.25 5.67 0.82
C PRO A 130 23.18 4.93 1.80
N LYS A 131 23.95 5.68 2.60
CA LYS A 131 24.85 5.09 3.61
C LYS A 131 24.07 4.35 4.69
N PHE A 132 22.98 4.96 5.19
CA PHE A 132 22.12 4.31 6.19
C PHE A 132 21.44 3.06 5.61
N ALA A 133 20.93 3.13 4.39
CA ALA A 133 20.33 1.99 3.72
C ALA A 133 21.32 0.83 3.56
N GLN A 134 22.58 1.09 3.17
CA GLN A 134 23.61 0.07 3.07
C GLN A 134 23.90 -0.60 4.42
N ILE A 135 24.01 0.18 5.50
CA ILE A 135 24.21 -0.34 6.85
C ILE A 135 23.02 -1.20 7.28
N PHE A 136 21.82 -0.69 7.08
CA PHE A 136 20.57 -1.41 7.41
C PHE A 136 20.48 -2.76 6.69
N PHE A 137 20.71 -2.79 5.37
CA PHE A 137 20.68 -4.05 4.60
C PHE A 137 21.83 -4.98 4.96
N LYS A 138 23.00 -4.46 5.37
CA LYS A 138 24.11 -5.27 5.87
C LYS A 138 23.75 -5.98 7.18
N ILE A 139 23.15 -5.25 8.13
CA ILE A 139 22.69 -5.80 9.41
C ILE A 139 21.56 -6.83 9.15
N ALA A 140 20.56 -6.48 8.35
CA ALA A 140 19.47 -7.38 8.01
C ALA A 140 19.96 -8.65 7.27
N GLY A 141 20.99 -8.52 6.43
CA GLY A 141 21.63 -9.65 5.72
C GLY A 141 22.50 -10.53 6.59
N ALA A 142 22.80 -10.15 7.84
CA ALA A 142 23.53 -10.99 8.80
C ALA A 142 22.71 -12.17 9.36
N ILE A 143 21.39 -12.18 9.10
CA ILE A 143 20.50 -13.28 9.51
C ILE A 143 20.94 -14.58 8.80
N PRO A 144 21.19 -15.70 9.53
CA PRO A 144 21.81 -16.91 8.98
C PRO A 144 20.89 -17.81 8.13
N VAL A 145 19.82 -17.25 7.57
CA VAL A 145 18.86 -17.98 6.73
C VAL A 145 19.11 -17.68 5.25
N LYS A 146 19.60 -18.66 4.47
CA LYS A 146 19.98 -18.50 3.04
C LYS A 146 18.88 -17.86 2.17
N LYS A 147 17.61 -18.24 2.39
CA LYS A 147 16.46 -17.70 1.64
C LYS A 147 16.24 -16.20 1.93
N ILE A 148 16.35 -15.81 3.20
CA ILE A 148 16.20 -14.41 3.65
C ILE A 148 17.36 -13.58 3.11
N LYS A 149 18.60 -14.05 3.22
CA LYS A 149 19.79 -13.36 2.70
C LYS A 149 19.68 -13.03 1.20
N LYS A 150 19.22 -13.99 0.38
CA LYS A 150 19.00 -13.78 -1.07
C LYS A 150 17.93 -12.72 -1.35
N THR A 151 16.86 -12.69 -0.54
CA THR A 151 15.78 -11.70 -0.67
C THR A 151 16.28 -10.31 -0.28
N ILE A 152 17.00 -10.19 0.83
CA ILE A 152 17.58 -8.93 1.30
C ILE A 152 18.57 -8.36 0.27
N GLU A 153 19.41 -9.20 -0.33
CA GLU A 153 20.35 -8.75 -1.36
C GLU A 153 19.63 -8.22 -2.59
N LYS A 154 18.56 -8.88 -3.06
CA LYS A 154 17.72 -8.34 -4.13
C LYS A 154 17.09 -7.00 -3.77
N LEU A 155 16.58 -6.87 -2.54
CA LEU A 155 16.01 -5.62 -2.05
C LEU A 155 17.07 -4.51 -1.97
N ARG A 156 18.30 -4.84 -1.55
CA ARG A 156 19.43 -3.88 -1.50
C ARG A 156 19.75 -3.31 -2.88
N VAL A 157 19.87 -4.19 -3.89
CA VAL A 157 20.12 -3.77 -5.27
C VAL A 157 18.97 -2.90 -5.78
N SER A 158 17.74 -3.37 -5.65
CA SER A 158 16.55 -2.62 -6.05
C SER A 158 16.45 -1.26 -5.33
N TRP A 159 16.83 -1.20 -4.07
CA TRP A 159 16.83 0.04 -3.30
C TRP A 159 17.86 1.04 -3.82
N SER A 160 19.07 0.58 -4.15
CA SER A 160 20.13 1.43 -4.70
C SER A 160 19.72 2.04 -6.06
N GLU A 161 19.17 1.22 -6.95
CA GLU A 161 18.67 1.68 -8.26
C GLU A 161 17.53 2.69 -8.12
N MET A 162 16.59 2.41 -7.21
CA MET A 162 15.49 3.31 -6.88
C MET A 162 16.00 4.66 -6.36
N HIS A 163 16.95 4.64 -5.42
CA HIS A 163 17.49 5.86 -4.85
C HIS A 163 18.14 6.74 -5.93
N GLU A 164 19.00 6.15 -6.78
CA GLU A 164 19.62 6.86 -7.88
C GLU A 164 18.57 7.45 -8.85
N TYR A 165 17.54 6.66 -9.18
CA TYR A 165 16.50 7.08 -10.10
C TYR A 165 15.66 8.26 -9.58
N PHE A 166 15.17 8.20 -8.33
CA PHE A 166 14.22 9.20 -7.81
C PHE A 166 14.89 10.45 -7.25
N TRP A 167 16.13 10.36 -6.71
CA TRP A 167 16.83 11.54 -6.22
C TRP A 167 17.34 12.46 -7.34
N ASN A 168 17.45 11.96 -8.56
CA ASN A 168 17.80 12.77 -9.73
C ASN A 168 16.65 13.67 -10.20
N ASP A 169 15.38 13.33 -9.92
CA ASP A 169 14.22 14.17 -10.27
C ASP A 169 13.40 14.51 -9.01
N LYS A 170 13.81 15.54 -8.29
CA LYS A 170 13.15 16.01 -7.06
C LYS A 170 11.69 16.42 -7.28
N GLN A 171 11.35 16.96 -8.46
CA GLN A 171 9.96 17.34 -8.76
C GLN A 171 9.07 16.12 -8.86
N GLN A 172 9.56 15.05 -9.48
CA GLN A 172 8.85 13.79 -9.57
C GLN A 172 8.69 13.16 -8.18
N LEU A 173 9.73 13.19 -7.35
CA LEU A 173 9.68 12.71 -5.96
C LEU A 173 8.59 13.42 -5.15
N VAL A 174 8.54 14.75 -5.21
CA VAL A 174 7.50 15.54 -4.52
C VAL A 174 6.10 15.20 -5.04
N LYS A 175 5.92 15.09 -6.36
CA LYS A 175 4.62 14.72 -6.95
C LYS A 175 4.15 13.35 -6.45
N ILE A 176 5.03 12.36 -6.44
CA ILE A 176 4.70 11.00 -5.98
C ILE A 176 4.34 11.00 -4.50
N THR A 177 5.11 11.72 -3.67
CA THR A 177 4.84 11.83 -2.24
C THR A 177 3.49 12.49 -1.96
N LEU A 178 3.19 13.61 -2.61
CA LEU A 178 1.90 14.29 -2.48
C LEU A 178 0.75 13.40 -2.95
N THR A 179 0.91 12.73 -4.09
CA THR A 179 -0.10 11.79 -4.58
C THR A 179 -0.35 10.66 -3.59
N SER A 180 0.71 10.12 -2.95
CA SER A 180 0.57 9.08 -1.93
C SER A 180 -0.19 9.57 -0.70
N ILE A 181 0.08 10.80 -0.23
CA ILE A 181 -0.64 11.41 0.89
C ILE A 181 -2.13 11.59 0.52
N ILE A 182 -2.43 12.03 -0.70
CA ILE A 182 -3.80 12.21 -1.19
C ILE A 182 -4.53 10.87 -1.31
N ILE A 183 -3.86 9.82 -1.80
CA ILE A 183 -4.44 8.47 -1.85
C ILE A 183 -4.82 8.00 -0.44
N TRP A 184 -3.94 8.19 0.54
CA TRP A 184 -4.23 7.84 1.92
C TRP A 184 -5.37 8.68 2.50
N PHE A 185 -5.43 9.97 2.22
CA PHE A 185 -6.57 10.80 2.58
C PHE A 185 -7.88 10.25 2.01
N GLY A 186 -7.90 9.85 0.73
CA GLY A 186 -9.05 9.21 0.11
C GLY A 186 -9.47 7.91 0.83
N HIS A 187 -8.50 7.09 1.25
CA HIS A 187 -8.79 5.90 2.05
C HIS A 187 -9.41 6.20 3.42
N LEU A 188 -8.93 7.26 4.09
CA LEU A 188 -9.49 7.69 5.37
C LEU A 188 -10.90 8.27 5.21
N LEU A 189 -11.14 9.04 4.14
CA LEU A 189 -12.49 9.50 3.78
C LEU A 189 -13.43 8.34 3.48
N GLN A 190 -12.98 7.32 2.77
CA GLN A 190 -13.79 6.14 2.49
C GLN A 190 -14.25 5.45 3.78
N ILE A 191 -13.37 5.35 4.79
CA ILE A 191 -13.77 4.80 6.10
C ILE A 191 -14.84 5.69 6.75
N TRP A 192 -14.70 7.00 6.65
CA TRP A 192 -15.70 7.93 7.17
C TRP A 192 -17.06 7.76 6.48
N PHE A 193 -17.09 7.57 5.15
CA PHE A 193 -18.32 7.26 4.43
C PHE A 193 -18.92 5.91 4.84
N PHE A 194 -18.10 4.90 5.13
CA PHE A 194 -18.60 3.63 5.67
C PHE A 194 -19.26 3.81 7.04
N ILE A 195 -18.67 4.63 7.91
CA ILE A 195 -19.26 4.98 9.21
C ILE A 195 -20.62 5.64 9.00
N PHE A 196 -20.69 6.60 8.07
CA PHE A 196 -21.93 7.29 7.74
C PHE A 196 -23.00 6.32 7.18
N ALA A 197 -22.60 5.39 6.31
CA ALA A 197 -23.50 4.35 5.78
C ALA A 197 -24.05 3.40 6.86
N LEU A 198 -23.30 3.19 7.94
CA LEU A 198 -23.72 2.45 9.12
C LEU A 198 -24.55 3.29 10.11
N ASN A 199 -24.98 4.50 9.71
CA ASN A 199 -25.64 5.49 10.58
C ASN A 199 -24.79 5.91 11.81
N GLY A 200 -23.49 5.70 11.77
CA GLY A 200 -22.57 6.16 12.80
C GLY A 200 -22.32 7.67 12.69
N ARG A 201 -22.11 8.32 13.84
CA ARG A 201 -21.82 9.76 13.92
C ARG A 201 -20.42 9.96 14.49
N VAL A 202 -19.43 10.01 13.63
CA VAL A 202 -18.04 10.29 14.01
C VAL A 202 -17.61 11.59 13.31
N PRO A 203 -17.07 12.57 14.05
CA PRO A 203 -16.50 13.76 13.44
C PRO A 203 -15.38 13.39 12.45
N LEU A 204 -15.32 14.07 11.30
CA LEU A 204 -14.30 13.78 10.29
C LEU A 204 -12.88 13.83 10.88
N LEU A 205 -12.61 14.84 11.74
CA LEU A 205 -11.31 14.98 12.39
C LEU A 205 -10.96 13.76 13.26
N ALA A 206 -11.93 13.22 14.02
CA ALA A 206 -11.73 12.03 14.83
C ALA A 206 -11.48 10.80 13.93
N ASN A 207 -12.19 10.68 12.81
CA ASN A 207 -11.93 9.59 11.85
C ASN A 207 -10.51 9.71 11.25
N LEU A 208 -10.08 10.91 10.83
CA LEU A 208 -8.73 11.14 10.30
C LEU A 208 -7.64 10.86 11.34
N ALA A 209 -7.95 10.99 12.62
CA ALA A 209 -7.05 10.69 13.73
C ALA A 209 -6.99 9.17 14.03
N LEU A 210 -8.13 8.50 14.11
CA LEU A 210 -8.21 7.12 14.62
C LEU A 210 -8.01 6.06 13.53
N SER A 211 -8.52 6.30 12.31
CA SER A 211 -8.40 5.32 11.21
C SER A 211 -6.95 4.95 10.86
N PRO A 212 -5.98 5.90 10.75
CA PRO A 212 -4.61 5.54 10.41
C PRO A 212 -3.98 4.61 11.46
N LEU A 213 -4.27 4.86 12.74
CA LEU A 213 -3.77 4.04 13.85
C LEU A 213 -4.33 2.61 13.79
N ALA A 214 -5.62 2.47 13.47
CA ALA A 214 -6.25 1.18 13.29
C ALA A 214 -5.67 0.42 12.06
N ILE A 215 -5.43 1.14 10.96
CA ILE A 215 -4.81 0.55 9.76
C ILE A 215 -3.37 0.12 10.08
N LEU A 216 -2.61 0.93 10.81
CA LEU A 216 -1.25 0.60 11.22
C LEU A 216 -1.21 -0.68 12.07
N ALA A 217 -2.16 -0.86 13.01
CA ALA A 217 -2.31 -2.09 13.78
C ALA A 217 -2.58 -3.31 12.85
N GLY A 218 -3.34 -3.12 11.77
CA GLY A 218 -3.59 -4.15 10.76
C GLY A 218 -2.39 -4.51 9.87
N LEU A 219 -1.32 -3.70 9.87
CA LEU A 219 -0.08 -4.04 9.16
C LEU A 219 0.83 -4.96 9.98
N LEU A 220 0.57 -5.14 11.27
CA LEU A 220 1.30 -6.12 12.07
C LEU A 220 1.05 -7.53 11.51
N PRO A 221 2.11 -8.36 11.34
CA PRO A 221 2.00 -9.67 10.70
C PRO A 221 1.40 -10.72 11.65
N LEU A 222 0.36 -10.36 12.40
CA LEU A 222 -0.32 -11.23 13.36
C LEU A 222 -1.52 -11.94 12.72
N THR A 223 -2.13 -11.34 11.69
CA THR A 223 -3.32 -11.86 11.03
C THR A 223 -3.21 -11.78 9.52
N PHE A 224 -4.02 -12.58 8.80
CA PHE A 224 -4.06 -12.56 7.35
C PHE A 224 -4.69 -11.25 6.85
N ALA A 225 -3.97 -10.51 6.02
CA ALA A 225 -4.39 -9.23 5.42
C ALA A 225 -4.86 -8.15 6.42
N GLY A 226 -4.47 -8.28 7.72
CA GLY A 226 -4.91 -7.36 8.79
C GLY A 226 -6.35 -7.59 9.26
N VAL A 227 -7.05 -8.61 8.76
CA VAL A 227 -8.38 -9.00 9.23
C VAL A 227 -8.24 -9.52 10.66
N GLY A 228 -8.99 -8.93 11.57
CA GLY A 228 -8.91 -9.20 13.01
C GLY A 228 -8.09 -8.15 13.76
N THR A 229 -6.80 -7.96 13.47
CA THR A 229 -5.99 -6.94 14.18
C THR A 229 -6.43 -5.52 13.90
N ARG A 230 -6.69 -5.17 12.62
CA ARG A 230 -7.27 -3.88 12.25
C ARG A 230 -8.68 -3.73 12.81
N ASP A 231 -9.48 -4.80 12.75
CA ASP A 231 -10.88 -4.74 13.14
C ASP A 231 -11.00 -4.60 14.66
N ALA A 232 -10.16 -5.28 15.43
CA ALA A 232 -10.04 -5.07 16.88
C ALA A 232 -9.59 -3.65 17.23
N ALA A 233 -8.64 -3.09 16.48
CA ALA A 233 -8.21 -1.71 16.66
C ALA A 233 -9.32 -0.71 16.31
N LEU A 234 -10.12 -0.96 15.26
CA LEU A 234 -11.30 -0.14 14.95
C LEU A 234 -12.31 -0.18 16.10
N ILE A 235 -12.62 -1.35 16.64
CA ILE A 235 -13.51 -1.49 17.79
C ILE A 235 -12.97 -0.67 18.98
N LEU A 236 -11.69 -0.83 19.30
CA LEU A 236 -11.08 -0.17 20.45
C LEU A 236 -11.06 1.36 20.30
N PHE A 237 -10.58 1.88 19.16
CA PHE A 237 -10.40 3.32 18.99
C PHE A 237 -11.72 4.07 18.77
N TYR A 238 -12.74 3.40 18.23
CA TYR A 238 -14.02 4.04 17.97
C TYR A 238 -15.06 3.85 19.08
N GLN A 239 -14.70 3.18 20.19
CA GLN A 239 -15.58 3.03 21.37
C GLN A 239 -16.29 4.33 21.83
N PRO A 240 -15.63 5.52 21.82
CA PRO A 240 -16.31 6.75 22.24
C PRO A 240 -17.42 7.22 21.27
N TYR A 241 -17.46 6.68 20.05
CA TYR A 241 -18.34 7.14 18.98
C TYR A 241 -19.30 6.07 18.47
N LEU A 242 -18.89 4.80 18.50
CA LEU A 242 -19.61 3.67 17.92
C LEU A 242 -19.77 2.56 18.94
N ASN A 243 -20.91 1.88 18.90
CA ASN A 243 -21.07 0.63 19.63
C ASN A 243 -20.24 -0.50 18.97
N GLU A 244 -19.94 -1.53 19.73
CA GLU A 244 -19.11 -2.65 19.28
C GLU A 244 -19.63 -3.34 18.00
N PRO A 245 -20.95 -3.66 17.84
CA PRO A 245 -21.47 -4.25 16.62
C PRO A 245 -21.26 -3.35 15.38
N THR A 246 -21.44 -2.03 15.52
CA THR A 246 -21.25 -1.08 14.42
C THR A 246 -19.76 -0.97 14.04
N ALA A 247 -18.88 -0.95 15.03
CA ALA A 247 -17.43 -0.92 14.79
C ALA A 247 -16.94 -2.23 14.15
N ALA A 248 -17.50 -3.39 14.54
CA ALA A 248 -17.22 -4.66 13.89
C ALA A 248 -17.73 -4.68 12.43
N ALA A 249 -18.93 -4.16 12.18
CA ALA A 249 -19.48 -4.02 10.83
C ALA A 249 -18.60 -3.09 9.96
N LEU A 250 -18.04 -2.02 10.54
CA LEU A 250 -17.06 -1.16 9.87
C LEU A 250 -15.83 -1.95 9.42
N GLY A 251 -15.30 -2.84 10.26
CA GLY A 251 -14.20 -3.74 9.92
C GLY A 251 -14.50 -4.61 8.70
N LEU A 252 -15.72 -5.18 8.65
CA LEU A 252 -16.18 -5.96 7.50
C LEU A 252 -16.27 -5.12 6.22
N LEU A 253 -16.80 -3.90 6.30
CA LEU A 253 -16.83 -2.96 5.16
C LEU A 253 -15.40 -2.58 4.70
N CYS A 254 -14.48 -2.37 5.63
CA CYS A 254 -13.08 -2.13 5.29
C CYS A 254 -12.42 -3.34 4.60
N THR A 255 -12.88 -4.56 4.86
CA THR A 255 -12.42 -5.77 4.17
C THR A 255 -13.06 -5.89 2.79
N SER A 256 -14.35 -5.61 2.65
CA SER A 256 -15.07 -5.67 1.36
C SER A 256 -14.48 -4.73 0.31
N ARG A 257 -13.82 -3.66 0.72
CA ARG A 257 -13.08 -2.73 -0.13
C ARG A 257 -12.04 -3.43 -1.03
N TYR A 258 -11.44 -4.52 -0.56
CA TYR A 258 -10.46 -5.28 -1.35
C TYR A 258 -11.14 -6.25 -2.33
N LEU A 259 -12.37 -6.66 -2.03
CA LEU A 259 -13.11 -7.63 -2.84
C LEU A 259 -13.54 -7.05 -4.19
N LEU A 260 -14.02 -5.81 -4.23
CA LEU A 260 -14.53 -5.21 -5.45
C LEU A 260 -13.45 -5.02 -6.55
N PRO A 261 -12.25 -4.45 -6.25
CA PRO A 261 -11.16 -4.41 -7.23
C PRO A 261 -10.70 -5.79 -7.66
N ALA A 262 -10.68 -6.77 -6.74
CA ALA A 262 -10.32 -8.14 -7.08
C ALA A 262 -11.33 -8.77 -8.05
N LEU A 263 -12.63 -8.63 -7.82
CA LEU A 263 -13.65 -9.10 -8.76
C LEU A 263 -13.53 -8.42 -10.13
N GLY A 264 -13.35 -7.09 -10.16
CA GLY A 264 -13.11 -6.34 -11.39
C GLY A 264 -11.81 -6.69 -12.11
N GLY A 265 -10.84 -7.23 -11.38
CA GLY A 265 -9.54 -7.64 -11.90
C GLY A 265 -9.50 -9.04 -12.53
N LEU A 266 -10.47 -9.92 -12.24
CA LEU A 266 -10.50 -11.29 -12.73
C LEU A 266 -10.35 -11.43 -14.25
N PRO A 267 -11.07 -10.64 -15.09
CA PRO A 267 -10.92 -10.72 -16.54
C PRO A 267 -9.52 -10.37 -17.02
N PHE A 268 -8.84 -9.44 -16.33
CA PHE A 268 -7.51 -8.99 -16.69
C PHE A 268 -6.43 -9.96 -16.24
N LEU A 269 -6.60 -10.61 -15.07
CA LEU A 269 -5.65 -11.61 -14.58
C LEU A 269 -5.43 -12.73 -15.58
N GLY A 270 -6.48 -13.23 -16.24
CA GLY A 270 -6.39 -14.25 -17.26
C GLY A 270 -5.50 -13.86 -18.44
N GLN A 271 -5.50 -12.58 -18.84
CA GLN A 271 -4.63 -12.06 -19.91
C GLN A 271 -3.16 -12.07 -19.48
N TYR A 272 -2.87 -11.71 -18.23
CA TYR A 272 -1.51 -11.71 -17.69
C TYR A 272 -0.98 -13.13 -17.47
N LEU A 273 -1.81 -14.07 -16.98
CA LEU A 273 -1.43 -15.46 -16.76
C LEU A 273 -1.18 -16.22 -18.05
N LYS A 274 -1.94 -15.96 -19.12
CA LYS A 274 -1.69 -16.57 -20.45
C LYS A 274 -0.31 -16.23 -21.00
N GLN A 275 0.22 -15.05 -20.67
CA GLN A 275 1.56 -14.64 -21.06
C GLN A 275 2.66 -15.36 -20.24
N LEU A 276 2.31 -15.98 -19.11
CA LEU A 276 3.21 -16.76 -18.26
C LEU A 276 3.34 -18.22 -18.73
N MET A 277 2.34 -18.73 -19.45
CA MET A 277 2.40 -20.08 -19.99
C MET A 277 3.34 -20.08 -21.20
N PRO A 278 4.39 -20.92 -21.22
CA PRO A 278 5.23 -21.04 -22.41
C PRO A 278 4.34 -21.42 -23.58
N LYS A 279 4.51 -20.74 -24.72
CA LYS A 279 3.88 -21.13 -25.97
C LYS A 279 4.26 -22.61 -26.24
N LYS A 280 3.26 -23.47 -26.27
CA LYS A 280 3.40 -24.90 -26.46
C LYS A 280 3.83 -25.29 -27.89
N ASP A 281 4.15 -24.31 -28.75
CA ASP A 281 4.26 -24.46 -30.18
C ASP A 281 5.70 -24.39 -30.73
N GLU A 282 6.74 -24.49 -29.87
CA GLU A 282 8.14 -24.54 -30.34
C GLU A 282 8.85 -25.87 -29.98
N ALA A 283 8.10 -26.94 -29.77
CA ALA A 283 8.66 -28.31 -29.61
C ALA A 283 7.86 -29.28 -30.47
N ALA A 284 7.92 -29.07 -31.80
CA ALA A 284 7.55 -30.09 -32.80
C ALA A 284 8.55 -30.02 -33.96
#